data_13f030cd02d882089701cd5cd5b91acb
#
_entry.id   13f030cd02d882089701cd5cd5b91acb
#
_cell.length_a   1.000
_cell.length_b   1.000
_cell.length_c   1.000
_cell.angle_alpha   90.00
_cell.angle_beta   90.00
_cell.angle_gamma   90.00
#
_symmetry.space_group_name_H-M   'P 1'
#
loop_
_entity.id
_entity.type
_entity.pdbx_description
1 polymer ?
#
loop_
_entity_poly.entity_id
_entity_poly.type
_entity_poly.pdbx_seq_one_letter_code
_entity_poly.pdbx_strand_id
1 'polypeptide(L)'
;MKLTFEGIKDTAAWQSAGIKLPEYDVQAAAEKAKAHPVWAHFGAGNIFRIFVGGLADTLIAKGEMDRGITCVETFDFDVVDKIYAPYDNLVLAVTLNADATTDKRVLGSLSEAIKAQSGVPEAWSRLKAVFADPSLQMVSFTITEKGYALKNAAGAFFPFVQADIDNGPDKATGAMAIVCAMLLHRFENGKAPLAVVSMDNCSHNGEKLRGAVLTMADEWLKKGFVPKAFVDYISDEAQVAFPWSMIDKITPRPADSVCKELEKLGCEDIAPVITSKRTYIAPFVNAERPQYLVVEDRFPNGRPPLEKAGVYMTDRETVNKTERMKVTTCLNPLHTALAVYGCMLGYTLICDEMKDETLVKLVKRLGYVEGLPVVVDPVILSPKAFIDEVVEQRLPNPFMPDSPQRIATDTSQKVGIRFGETIKSYVEKGRDLHELTALSLAIAGWLRYLLGVGDDGKAIEISADPMKDELQAQLAGIEVGKPETYHGQIRPILANANIFGSDLTAIGMADRIEEMFVSELAGEGAVRKTLEAYLG
;
A
#
# COMPACT_ATOMS: atom_id res chain seq x y z
N MET A 1 28.63 15.78 4.18
CA MET A 1 28.60 14.54 3.34
C MET A 1 27.55 14.73 2.25
N LYS A 2 27.96 14.64 0.96
CA LYS A 2 27.02 14.74 -0.17
C LYS A 2 26.58 13.37 -0.65
N LEU A 3 25.32 13.21 -0.95
CA LEU A 3 24.75 11.97 -1.47
C LEU A 3 24.98 11.91 -2.99
N THR A 4 26.23 11.68 -3.40
CA THR A 4 26.66 11.58 -4.80
C THR A 4 27.73 10.49 -4.92
N PHE A 5 28.00 10.01 -6.14
CA PHE A 5 29.07 9.03 -6.37
C PHE A 5 30.42 9.49 -5.83
N GLU A 6 30.72 10.77 -5.95
CA GLU A 6 31.95 11.33 -5.38
C GLU A 6 31.86 11.42 -3.85
N GLY A 7 30.71 11.84 -3.31
CA GLY A 7 30.53 12.02 -1.86
C GLY A 7 30.58 10.72 -1.07
N ILE A 8 30.12 9.60 -1.62
CA ILE A 8 30.17 8.29 -0.94
C ILE A 8 31.57 7.66 -0.92
N LYS A 9 32.56 8.21 -1.63
CA LYS A 9 33.95 7.77 -1.55
C LYS A 9 34.60 8.11 -0.22
N ASP A 10 34.13 9.14 0.49
CA ASP A 10 34.54 9.43 1.87
C ASP A 10 33.90 8.46 2.85
N THR A 11 34.28 7.18 2.76
CA THR A 11 33.68 6.10 3.57
C THR A 11 33.82 6.34 5.06
N ALA A 12 34.89 7.01 5.50
CA ALA A 12 35.14 7.28 6.91
C ALA A 12 34.08 8.23 7.51
N ALA A 13 33.71 9.29 6.76
CA ALA A 13 32.68 10.22 7.21
C ALA A 13 31.31 9.53 7.37
N TRP A 14 30.90 8.76 6.37
CA TRP A 14 29.62 8.02 6.40
C TRP A 14 29.57 6.96 7.53
N GLN A 15 30.65 6.19 7.70
CA GLN A 15 30.75 5.20 8.79
C GLN A 15 30.71 5.86 10.17
N SER A 16 31.40 7.00 10.34
CA SER A 16 31.38 7.77 11.60
C SER A 16 29.98 8.32 11.91
N ALA A 17 29.17 8.61 10.91
CA ALA A 17 27.78 9.01 11.04
C ALA A 17 26.82 7.81 11.25
N GLY A 18 27.33 6.57 11.29
CA GLY A 18 26.51 5.37 11.42
C GLY A 18 25.65 5.06 10.17
N ILE A 19 26.05 5.54 9.01
CA ILE A 19 25.34 5.33 7.74
C ILE A 19 26.09 4.28 6.90
N LYS A 20 25.43 3.17 6.59
CA LYS A 20 26.00 2.10 5.78
C LYS A 20 26.04 2.51 4.31
N LEU A 21 27.15 2.20 3.64
CA LEU A 21 27.31 2.42 2.21
C LEU A 21 27.10 1.11 1.43
N PRO A 22 26.80 1.17 0.11
CA PRO A 22 26.78 -0.01 -0.75
C PRO A 22 28.12 -0.75 -0.74
N GLU A 23 28.08 -2.08 -0.68
CA GLU A 23 29.27 -2.95 -0.65
C GLU A 23 29.69 -3.43 -2.07
N TYR A 24 29.31 -2.69 -3.11
CA TYR A 24 29.58 -2.99 -4.51
C TYR A 24 29.89 -1.71 -5.28
N ASP A 25 30.45 -1.84 -6.49
CA ASP A 25 30.69 -0.73 -7.40
C ASP A 25 29.36 -0.24 -8.02
N VAL A 26 28.83 0.84 -7.45
CA VAL A 26 27.53 1.42 -7.84
C VAL A 26 27.56 1.93 -9.27
N GLN A 27 28.66 2.57 -9.71
CA GLN A 27 28.79 3.09 -11.06
C GLN A 27 28.83 1.97 -12.10
N ALA A 28 29.62 0.92 -11.84
CA ALA A 28 29.66 -0.24 -12.72
C ALA A 28 28.32 -0.94 -12.84
N ALA A 29 27.57 -1.08 -11.73
CA ALA A 29 26.21 -1.64 -11.74
C ALA A 29 25.23 -0.78 -12.53
N ALA A 30 25.33 0.55 -12.43
CA ALA A 30 24.51 1.48 -13.20
C ALA A 30 24.83 1.43 -14.70
N GLU A 31 26.08 1.39 -15.09
CA GLU A 31 26.50 1.28 -16.49
C GLU A 31 26.03 -0.03 -17.14
N LYS A 32 26.14 -1.15 -16.43
CA LYS A 32 25.61 -2.43 -16.90
C LYS A 32 24.09 -2.40 -17.12
N ALA A 33 23.35 -1.78 -16.20
CA ALA A 33 21.90 -1.65 -16.33
C ALA A 33 21.51 -0.76 -17.52
N LYS A 34 22.25 0.32 -17.77
CA LYS A 34 22.03 1.18 -18.93
C LYS A 34 22.32 0.47 -20.24
N ALA A 35 23.37 -0.36 -20.29
CA ALA A 35 23.73 -1.12 -21.47
C ALA A 35 22.74 -2.25 -21.77
N HIS A 36 22.34 -3.01 -20.75
CA HIS A 36 21.46 -4.18 -20.85
C HIS A 36 20.52 -4.24 -19.64
N PRO A 37 19.38 -3.52 -19.67
CA PRO A 37 18.45 -3.48 -18.56
C PRO A 37 17.78 -4.85 -18.36
N VAL A 38 17.68 -5.31 -17.09
CA VAL A 38 16.91 -6.51 -16.73
C VAL A 38 15.63 -6.16 -16.00
N TRP A 39 15.59 -5.00 -15.35
CA TRP A 39 14.46 -4.55 -14.54
C TRP A 39 14.23 -3.05 -14.76
N ALA A 40 13.03 -2.69 -15.24
CA ALA A 40 12.54 -1.32 -15.28
C ALA A 40 11.40 -1.15 -14.27
N HIS A 41 11.25 0.03 -13.69
CA HIS A 41 10.19 0.30 -12.71
C HIS A 41 9.50 1.63 -13.01
N PHE A 42 8.17 1.61 -13.07
CA PHE A 42 7.32 2.79 -13.25
C PHE A 42 6.86 3.35 -11.91
N GLY A 43 7.15 4.63 -11.71
CA GLY A 43 6.88 5.34 -10.47
C GLY A 43 8.16 5.63 -9.68
N ALA A 44 8.49 6.91 -9.51
CA ALA A 44 9.72 7.38 -8.86
C ALA A 44 9.52 7.71 -7.36
N GLY A 45 8.42 7.22 -6.75
CA GLY A 45 8.03 7.55 -5.38
C GLY A 45 8.81 6.83 -4.29
N ASN A 46 8.48 7.15 -3.04
CA ASN A 46 9.21 6.66 -1.87
C ASN A 46 9.21 5.15 -1.71
N ILE A 47 8.09 4.48 -1.98
CA ILE A 47 8.01 3.02 -1.84
C ILE A 47 8.94 2.31 -2.83
N PHE A 48 9.02 2.78 -4.06
CA PHE A 48 10.00 2.28 -5.03
C PHE A 48 11.43 2.49 -4.51
N ARG A 49 11.76 3.71 -4.11
CA ARG A 49 13.12 4.11 -3.74
C ARG A 49 13.67 3.30 -2.57
N ILE A 50 12.88 3.09 -1.50
CA ILE A 50 13.36 2.41 -0.29
C ILE A 50 13.11 0.91 -0.30
N PHE A 51 11.94 0.45 -0.79
CA PHE A 51 11.60 -0.97 -0.74
C PHE A 51 12.06 -1.71 -1.99
N VAL A 52 11.54 -1.39 -3.15
CA VAL A 52 11.90 -2.09 -4.40
C VAL A 52 13.38 -1.89 -4.72
N GLY A 53 13.87 -0.63 -4.60
CA GLY A 53 15.29 -0.32 -4.71
C GLY A 53 16.13 -1.04 -3.65
N GLY A 54 15.65 -1.13 -2.42
CA GLY A 54 16.30 -1.87 -1.34
C GLY A 54 16.42 -3.38 -1.58
N LEU A 55 15.45 -3.99 -2.28
CA LEU A 55 15.53 -5.39 -2.72
C LEU A 55 16.65 -5.57 -3.76
N ALA A 56 16.67 -4.72 -4.78
CA ALA A 56 17.72 -4.75 -5.80
C ALA A 56 19.11 -4.50 -5.21
N ASP A 57 19.24 -3.52 -4.31
CA ASP A 57 20.48 -3.24 -3.59
C ASP A 57 20.99 -4.46 -2.82
N THR A 58 20.09 -5.16 -2.15
CA THR A 58 20.40 -6.41 -1.45
C THR A 58 20.86 -7.52 -2.40
N LEU A 59 20.22 -7.66 -3.58
CA LEU A 59 20.61 -8.65 -4.58
C LEU A 59 21.99 -8.35 -5.16
N ILE A 60 22.29 -7.08 -5.44
CA ILE A 60 23.59 -6.69 -5.97
C ILE A 60 24.68 -6.91 -4.91
N ALA A 61 24.46 -6.50 -3.66
CA ALA A 61 25.40 -6.69 -2.58
C ALA A 61 25.72 -8.18 -2.31
N LYS A 62 24.74 -9.07 -2.54
CA LYS A 62 24.93 -10.53 -2.43
C LYS A 62 25.56 -11.17 -3.67
N GLY A 63 25.80 -10.41 -4.74
CA GLY A 63 26.29 -10.95 -6.02
C GLY A 63 25.25 -11.78 -6.79
N GLU A 64 23.99 -11.71 -6.41
CA GLU A 64 22.87 -12.41 -7.06
C GLU A 64 22.33 -11.64 -8.29
N MET A 65 22.66 -10.35 -8.38
CA MET A 65 22.42 -9.46 -9.51
C MET A 65 23.63 -8.56 -9.71
N ASP A 66 23.94 -8.15 -10.95
CA ASP A 66 25.14 -7.35 -11.26
C ASP A 66 24.81 -5.93 -11.77
N ARG A 67 23.53 -5.56 -11.77
CA ARG A 67 23.03 -4.29 -12.30
C ARG A 67 21.79 -3.83 -11.57
N GLY A 68 21.52 -2.53 -11.57
CA GLY A 68 20.39 -1.95 -10.87
C GLY A 68 19.13 -1.84 -11.74
N ILE A 69 18.20 -1.01 -11.26
CA ILE A 69 16.88 -0.78 -11.86
C ILE A 69 16.88 0.51 -12.68
N THR A 70 16.27 0.49 -13.86
CA THR A 70 15.90 1.68 -14.63
C THR A 70 14.56 2.22 -14.10
N CYS A 71 14.57 3.42 -13.51
CA CYS A 71 13.37 4.13 -13.09
C CYS A 71 12.69 4.83 -14.26
N VAL A 72 11.37 4.78 -14.32
CA VAL A 72 10.54 5.47 -15.33
C VAL A 72 9.49 6.29 -14.62
N GLU A 73 9.51 7.61 -14.79
CA GLU A 73 8.50 8.51 -14.23
C GLU A 73 7.57 9.00 -15.33
N THR A 74 6.24 8.93 -15.06
CA THR A 74 5.20 9.24 -16.06
C THR A 74 4.35 10.45 -15.70
N PHE A 75 4.47 10.98 -14.48
CA PHE A 75 3.55 12.02 -13.98
C PHE A 75 4.28 13.25 -13.42
N ASP A 76 5.20 13.06 -12.49
CA ASP A 76 5.88 14.13 -11.75
C ASP A 76 7.37 14.18 -12.11
N PHE A 77 7.67 14.76 -13.26
CA PHE A 77 9.03 14.82 -13.81
C PHE A 77 10.00 15.63 -12.95
N ASP A 78 9.49 16.56 -12.12
CA ASP A 78 10.32 17.28 -11.15
C ASP A 78 11.02 16.35 -10.17
N VAL A 79 10.44 15.20 -9.88
CA VAL A 79 11.06 14.18 -9.01
C VAL A 79 12.39 13.70 -9.62
N VAL A 80 12.43 13.45 -10.93
CA VAL A 80 13.65 13.06 -11.62
C VAL A 80 14.68 14.19 -11.56
N ASP A 81 14.28 15.42 -11.86
CA ASP A 81 15.18 16.57 -11.94
C ASP A 81 15.71 17.02 -10.57
N LYS A 82 14.90 16.89 -9.51
CA LYS A 82 15.23 17.42 -8.17
C LYS A 82 15.72 16.37 -7.19
N ILE A 83 15.36 15.08 -7.38
CA ILE A 83 15.61 14.02 -6.41
C ILE A 83 16.49 12.88 -6.95
N TYR A 84 16.52 12.65 -8.25
CA TYR A 84 17.38 11.63 -8.84
C TYR A 84 18.66 12.21 -9.43
N ALA A 85 18.54 13.13 -10.37
CA ALA A 85 19.68 13.66 -11.10
C ALA A 85 20.74 14.35 -10.22
N PRO A 86 20.39 15.20 -9.23
CA PRO A 86 21.39 15.86 -8.38
C PRO A 86 22.12 14.92 -7.43
N TYR A 87 21.60 13.71 -7.22
CA TYR A 87 22.10 12.73 -6.25
C TYR A 87 22.62 11.45 -6.93
N ASP A 88 22.96 11.51 -8.21
CA ASP A 88 23.45 10.35 -8.98
C ASP A 88 22.54 9.12 -8.86
N ASN A 89 21.22 9.31 -8.70
CA ASN A 89 20.20 8.30 -8.42
C ASN A 89 20.40 7.52 -7.09
N LEU A 90 21.29 7.96 -6.22
CA LEU A 90 21.45 7.39 -4.88
C LEU A 90 20.26 7.75 -3.98
N VAL A 91 19.96 6.88 -3.05
CA VAL A 91 18.89 7.08 -2.06
C VAL A 91 19.44 6.90 -0.66
N LEU A 92 19.20 7.86 0.23
CA LEU A 92 19.48 7.68 1.65
C LEU A 92 18.24 7.08 2.33
N ALA A 93 18.28 5.77 2.61
CA ALA A 93 17.20 5.03 3.24
C ALA A 93 17.32 5.09 4.77
N VAL A 94 16.22 5.48 5.44
CA VAL A 94 16.12 5.56 6.89
C VAL A 94 14.99 4.66 7.36
N THR A 95 15.33 3.60 8.09
CA THR A 95 14.36 2.70 8.71
C THR A 95 13.99 3.23 10.10
N LEU A 96 12.69 3.40 10.34
CA LEU A 96 12.12 3.91 11.58
C LEU A 96 11.66 2.73 12.45
N ASN A 97 12.32 2.54 13.59
CA ASN A 97 12.06 1.41 14.49
C ASN A 97 11.03 1.76 15.57
N ALA A 98 10.30 0.76 16.06
CA ALA A 98 9.30 0.92 17.13
C ALA A 98 9.90 1.39 18.46
N ASP A 99 11.18 1.14 18.70
CA ASP A 99 11.95 1.59 19.88
C ASP A 99 12.48 3.03 19.74
N ALA A 100 12.00 3.78 18.75
CA ALA A 100 12.41 5.14 18.41
C ALA A 100 13.86 5.27 17.92
N THR A 101 14.53 4.19 17.57
CA THR A 101 15.83 4.21 16.87
C THR A 101 15.68 4.27 15.35
N THR A 102 16.74 4.61 14.65
CA THR A 102 16.76 4.66 13.18
C THR A 102 17.98 3.91 12.62
N ASP A 103 17.78 3.13 11.57
CA ASP A 103 18.86 2.53 10.77
C ASP A 103 19.00 3.29 9.46
N LYS A 104 20.23 3.57 9.06
CA LYS A 104 20.52 4.40 7.89
C LYS A 104 21.44 3.68 6.93
N ARG A 105 21.12 3.72 5.63
CA ARG A 105 21.98 3.21 4.57
C ARG A 105 21.79 3.97 3.26
N VAL A 106 22.84 4.07 2.48
CA VAL A 106 22.76 4.53 1.09
C VAL A 106 22.44 3.34 0.20
N LEU A 107 21.48 3.50 -0.71
CA LEU A 107 21.15 2.54 -1.75
C LEU A 107 21.71 3.03 -3.09
N GLY A 108 22.41 2.15 -3.80
CA GLY A 108 23.02 2.42 -5.10
C GLY A 108 22.39 1.66 -6.27
N SER A 109 21.24 1.04 -6.05
CA SER A 109 20.60 0.13 -7.00
C SER A 109 19.76 0.83 -8.09
N LEU A 110 19.54 2.14 -8.02
CA LEU A 110 18.81 2.89 -9.03
C LEU A 110 19.81 3.43 -10.06
N SER A 111 19.77 2.88 -11.27
CA SER A 111 20.84 3.10 -12.27
C SER A 111 20.61 4.32 -13.14
N GLU A 112 19.37 4.61 -13.47
CA GLU A 112 18.96 5.79 -14.23
C GLU A 112 17.51 6.13 -13.92
N ALA A 113 17.09 7.37 -14.20
CA ALA A 113 15.71 7.80 -14.12
C ALA A 113 15.28 8.47 -15.42
N ILE A 114 14.27 7.92 -16.09
CA ILE A 114 13.77 8.36 -17.40
C ILE A 114 12.45 9.10 -17.19
N LYS A 115 12.34 10.30 -17.76
CA LYS A 115 11.07 11.02 -17.89
C LYS A 115 10.33 10.49 -19.11
N ALA A 116 9.24 9.73 -18.92
CA ALA A 116 8.50 9.12 -20.01
C ALA A 116 7.60 10.13 -20.74
N GLN A 117 8.23 10.98 -21.55
CA GLN A 117 7.57 12.04 -22.32
C GLN A 117 7.70 11.77 -23.82
N SER A 118 6.60 11.41 -24.48
CA SER A 118 6.57 11.19 -25.93
C SER A 118 6.95 12.43 -26.74
N GLY A 119 6.73 13.63 -26.18
CA GLY A 119 7.15 14.90 -26.78
C GLY A 119 8.65 15.24 -26.63
N VAL A 120 9.43 14.43 -25.90
CA VAL A 120 10.88 14.60 -25.71
C VAL A 120 11.62 13.46 -26.41
N PRO A 121 12.15 13.65 -27.64
CA PRO A 121 12.66 12.56 -28.47
C PRO A 121 13.76 11.73 -27.82
N GLU A 122 14.68 12.35 -27.08
CA GLU A 122 15.78 11.65 -26.41
C GLU A 122 15.28 10.70 -25.33
N ALA A 123 14.42 11.19 -24.41
CA ALA A 123 13.84 10.39 -23.34
C ALA A 123 12.95 9.26 -23.88
N TRP A 124 12.15 9.56 -24.91
CA TRP A 124 11.29 8.58 -25.56
C TRP A 124 12.07 7.48 -26.27
N SER A 125 13.13 7.87 -26.98
CA SER A 125 14.03 6.91 -27.65
C SER A 125 14.77 6.04 -26.63
N ARG A 126 15.20 6.61 -25.49
CA ARG A 126 15.82 5.83 -24.42
C ARG A 126 14.84 4.79 -23.84
N LEU A 127 13.60 5.17 -23.56
CA LEU A 127 12.58 4.26 -23.06
C LEU A 127 12.28 3.15 -24.09
N LYS A 128 12.15 3.48 -25.37
CA LYS A 128 12.01 2.51 -26.44
C LYS A 128 13.19 1.52 -26.48
N ALA A 129 14.42 1.99 -26.31
CA ALA A 129 15.61 1.14 -26.28
C ALA A 129 15.59 0.17 -25.10
N VAL A 130 15.13 0.60 -23.91
CA VAL A 130 14.95 -0.28 -22.74
C VAL A 130 13.99 -1.42 -23.05
N PHE A 131 12.84 -1.12 -23.65
CA PHE A 131 11.84 -2.15 -23.96
C PHE A 131 12.20 -3.04 -25.15
N ALA A 132 13.01 -2.56 -26.09
CA ALA A 132 13.51 -3.36 -27.20
C ALA A 132 14.60 -4.34 -26.78
N ASP A 133 15.30 -4.09 -25.68
CA ASP A 133 16.39 -4.95 -25.22
C ASP A 133 15.84 -6.32 -24.76
N PRO A 134 16.31 -7.44 -25.35
CA PRO A 134 15.85 -8.77 -24.97
C PRO A 134 16.27 -9.19 -23.56
N SER A 135 17.26 -8.51 -22.94
CA SER A 135 17.66 -8.75 -21.56
C SER A 135 16.62 -8.29 -20.53
N LEU A 136 15.69 -7.41 -20.92
CA LEU A 136 14.63 -6.94 -20.03
C LEU A 136 13.70 -8.10 -19.65
N GLN A 137 13.70 -8.46 -18.39
CA GLN A 137 12.95 -9.59 -17.82
C GLN A 137 11.64 -9.16 -17.19
N MET A 138 11.62 -8.00 -16.52
CA MET A 138 10.43 -7.51 -15.85
C MET A 138 10.33 -5.99 -15.85
N VAL A 139 9.07 -5.54 -15.87
CA VAL A 139 8.69 -4.14 -15.64
C VAL A 139 7.74 -4.11 -14.45
N SER A 140 8.07 -3.37 -13.40
CA SER A 140 7.25 -3.28 -12.20
C SER A 140 6.68 -1.87 -11.99
N PHE A 141 5.67 -1.74 -11.12
CA PHE A 141 4.89 -0.51 -10.95
C PHE A 141 4.61 -0.21 -9.49
N THR A 142 4.80 1.06 -9.10
CA THR A 142 4.22 1.66 -7.90
C THR A 142 3.68 3.04 -8.26
N ILE A 143 2.51 3.08 -8.90
CA ILE A 143 1.87 4.28 -9.44
C ILE A 143 0.53 4.61 -8.77
N THR A 144 0.21 3.90 -7.70
CA THR A 144 -1.07 3.89 -6.98
C THR A 144 -2.24 3.31 -7.80
N GLU A 145 -3.30 2.88 -7.13
CA GLU A 145 -4.48 2.30 -7.80
C GLU A 145 -5.09 3.22 -8.88
N LYS A 146 -5.01 4.54 -8.66
CA LYS A 146 -5.51 5.54 -9.62
C LYS A 146 -4.75 5.51 -10.95
N GLY A 147 -3.48 5.09 -10.96
CA GLY A 147 -2.67 5.00 -12.17
C GLY A 147 -3.16 3.97 -13.18
N TYR A 148 -3.94 2.97 -12.74
CA TYR A 148 -4.54 1.94 -13.60
C TYR A 148 -5.92 2.33 -14.12
N ALA A 149 -6.57 3.34 -13.53
CA ALA A 149 -7.93 3.71 -13.89
C ALA A 149 -7.99 4.43 -15.24
N LEU A 150 -8.72 3.85 -16.19
CA LEU A 150 -8.95 4.46 -17.50
C LEU A 150 -10.30 5.18 -17.59
N LYS A 151 -11.27 4.81 -16.74
CA LYS A 151 -12.65 5.29 -16.78
C LYS A 151 -13.09 5.82 -15.42
N ASN A 152 -14.00 6.77 -15.46
CA ASN A 152 -14.68 7.27 -14.27
C ASN A 152 -15.81 6.31 -13.81
N ALA A 153 -16.48 6.65 -12.69
CA ALA A 153 -17.57 5.85 -12.15
C ALA A 153 -18.78 5.68 -13.10
N ALA A 154 -18.96 6.60 -14.07
CA ALA A 154 -19.99 6.50 -15.10
C ALA A 154 -19.58 5.63 -16.30
N GLY A 155 -18.38 5.03 -16.29
CA GLY A 155 -17.87 4.18 -17.36
C GLY A 155 -17.28 4.94 -18.56
N ALA A 156 -17.22 6.28 -18.52
CA ALA A 156 -16.59 7.10 -19.54
C ALA A 156 -15.08 7.18 -19.35
N PHE A 157 -14.31 7.15 -20.43
CA PHE A 157 -12.86 7.37 -20.36
C PHE A 157 -12.55 8.76 -19.78
N PHE A 158 -11.48 8.82 -18.97
CA PHE A 158 -10.96 10.12 -18.56
C PHE A 158 -10.49 10.93 -19.78
N PRO A 159 -10.56 12.27 -19.77
CA PRO A 159 -10.18 13.09 -20.92
C PRO A 159 -8.76 12.83 -21.45
N PHE A 160 -7.79 12.62 -20.56
CA PHE A 160 -6.41 12.31 -20.95
C PHE A 160 -6.28 10.92 -21.58
N VAL A 161 -7.06 9.93 -21.12
CA VAL A 161 -7.11 8.58 -21.70
C VAL A 161 -7.73 8.64 -23.10
N GLN A 162 -8.82 9.38 -23.25
CA GLN A 162 -9.45 9.58 -24.56
C GLN A 162 -8.48 10.23 -25.54
N ALA A 163 -7.70 11.23 -25.09
CA ALA A 163 -6.67 11.86 -25.92
C ALA A 163 -5.58 10.84 -26.34
N ASP A 164 -5.14 9.96 -25.45
CA ASP A 164 -4.18 8.90 -25.77
C ASP A 164 -4.74 7.89 -26.79
N ILE A 165 -6.05 7.55 -26.65
CA ILE A 165 -6.75 6.69 -27.62
C ILE A 165 -6.79 7.34 -29.01
N ASP A 166 -7.09 8.62 -29.07
CA ASP A 166 -7.25 9.34 -30.34
C ASP A 166 -5.93 9.68 -31.02
N ASN A 167 -4.87 9.93 -30.24
CA ASN A 167 -3.55 10.31 -30.75
C ASN A 167 -2.63 9.13 -31.09
N GLY A 168 -2.91 7.94 -30.57
CA GLY A 168 -2.15 6.72 -30.83
C GLY A 168 -0.84 6.60 -30.04
N PRO A 169 -0.10 5.48 -30.22
CA PRO A 169 1.01 5.07 -29.37
C PRO A 169 2.20 6.05 -29.37
N ASP A 170 2.50 6.72 -30.48
CA ASP A 170 3.64 7.65 -30.55
C ASP A 170 3.45 8.95 -29.76
N LYS A 171 2.23 9.24 -29.33
CA LYS A 171 1.86 10.42 -28.54
C LYS A 171 1.30 10.07 -27.16
N ALA A 172 1.54 8.86 -26.69
CA ALA A 172 1.07 8.41 -25.39
C ALA A 172 1.59 9.28 -24.24
N THR A 173 0.69 9.64 -23.32
CA THR A 173 0.99 10.51 -22.17
C THR A 173 0.62 9.90 -20.83
N GLY A 174 -0.46 9.14 -20.75
CA GLY A 174 -0.87 8.41 -19.54
C GLY A 174 -0.04 7.15 -19.32
N ALA A 175 0.18 6.76 -18.07
CA ALA A 175 1.03 5.63 -17.70
C ALA A 175 0.66 4.33 -18.46
N MET A 176 -0.62 3.98 -18.53
CA MET A 176 -1.06 2.75 -19.22
C MET A 176 -0.91 2.82 -20.73
N ALA A 177 -1.11 4.00 -21.32
CA ALA A 177 -0.85 4.23 -22.74
C ALA A 177 0.65 4.13 -23.06
N ILE A 178 1.52 4.70 -22.22
CA ILE A 178 2.97 4.60 -22.36
C ILE A 178 3.43 3.14 -22.29
N VAL A 179 2.95 2.39 -21.31
CA VAL A 179 3.27 0.95 -21.19
C VAL A 179 2.83 0.18 -22.42
N CYS A 180 1.59 0.42 -22.88
CA CYS A 180 1.06 -0.22 -24.08
C CYS A 180 1.89 0.14 -25.34
N ALA A 181 2.32 1.40 -25.50
CA ALA A 181 3.19 1.86 -26.57
C ALA A 181 4.59 1.18 -26.52
N MET A 182 5.13 1.01 -25.32
CA MET A 182 6.42 0.33 -25.14
C MET A 182 6.32 -1.17 -25.41
N LEU A 183 5.21 -1.82 -25.05
CA LEU A 183 4.95 -3.21 -25.42
C LEU A 183 4.76 -3.38 -26.94
N LEU A 184 4.13 -2.41 -27.61
CA LEU A 184 4.07 -2.39 -29.07
C LEU A 184 5.48 -2.30 -29.68
N HIS A 185 6.30 -1.40 -29.15
CA HIS A 185 7.68 -1.27 -29.62
C HIS A 185 8.50 -2.58 -29.42
N ARG A 186 8.31 -3.26 -28.29
CA ARG A 186 8.92 -4.58 -28.03
C ARG A 186 8.41 -5.64 -29.01
N PHE A 187 7.10 -5.65 -29.30
CA PHE A 187 6.51 -6.51 -30.30
C PHE A 187 7.13 -6.31 -31.70
N GLU A 188 7.38 -5.08 -32.11
CA GLU A 188 7.98 -4.72 -33.40
C GLU A 188 9.48 -5.04 -33.45
N ASN A 189 10.15 -5.16 -32.29
CA ASN A 189 11.60 -5.34 -32.15
C ASN A 189 11.98 -6.70 -31.53
N GLY A 190 11.40 -7.78 -32.04
CA GLY A 190 11.82 -9.15 -31.71
C GLY A 190 10.89 -9.94 -30.79
N LYS A 191 9.89 -9.34 -30.20
CA LYS A 191 8.84 -10.02 -29.39
C LYS A 191 9.39 -10.82 -28.22
N ALA A 192 10.50 -10.42 -27.62
CA ALA A 192 11.02 -11.10 -26.46
C ALA A 192 9.97 -11.09 -25.33
N PRO A 193 9.73 -12.21 -24.63
CA PRO A 193 8.74 -12.26 -23.56
C PRO A 193 9.04 -11.29 -22.42
N LEU A 194 8.03 -10.92 -21.64
CA LEU A 194 8.16 -9.94 -20.56
C LEU A 194 7.15 -10.19 -19.45
N ALA A 195 7.54 -9.97 -18.21
CA ALA A 195 6.60 -9.84 -17.08
C ALA A 195 6.34 -8.37 -16.73
N VAL A 196 5.07 -8.02 -16.55
CA VAL A 196 4.58 -6.66 -16.26
C VAL A 196 3.84 -6.73 -14.91
N VAL A 197 4.49 -6.27 -13.83
CA VAL A 197 4.14 -6.60 -12.44
C VAL A 197 3.67 -5.37 -11.68
N SER A 198 2.40 -5.30 -11.32
CA SER A 198 1.97 -4.28 -10.36
C SER A 198 2.49 -4.63 -8.96
N MET A 199 3.14 -3.68 -8.30
CA MET A 199 3.55 -3.73 -6.89
C MET A 199 2.80 -2.66 -6.08
N ASP A 200 1.58 -2.32 -6.47
CA ASP A 200 0.70 -1.41 -5.74
C ASP A 200 -0.20 -2.16 -4.76
N ASN A 201 -0.49 -1.51 -3.64
CA ASN A 201 -1.35 -2.06 -2.60
C ASN A 201 -2.82 -1.88 -2.98
N CYS A 202 -3.27 -2.64 -3.96
CA CYS A 202 -4.67 -2.73 -4.34
C CYS A 202 -5.03 -4.18 -4.72
N SER A 203 -6.27 -4.53 -4.45
CA SER A 203 -6.76 -5.89 -4.69
C SER A 203 -6.71 -6.25 -6.17
N HIS A 204 -6.25 -7.48 -6.46
CA HIS A 204 -6.13 -8.03 -7.81
C HIS A 204 -5.33 -7.09 -8.74
N ASN A 205 -4.23 -6.56 -8.25
CA ASN A 205 -3.45 -5.54 -8.93
C ASN A 205 -2.94 -5.95 -10.32
N GLY A 206 -2.52 -7.19 -10.51
CA GLY A 206 -2.09 -7.72 -11.81
C GLY A 206 -3.24 -7.79 -12.82
N GLU A 207 -4.46 -8.11 -12.37
CA GLU A 207 -5.66 -8.09 -13.22
C GLU A 207 -6.01 -6.67 -13.65
N LYS A 208 -5.95 -5.69 -12.74
CA LYS A 208 -6.18 -4.28 -13.04
C LYS A 208 -5.20 -3.76 -14.07
N LEU A 209 -3.92 -4.03 -13.88
CA LEU A 209 -2.86 -3.65 -14.81
C LEU A 209 -3.09 -4.28 -16.19
N ARG A 210 -3.33 -5.60 -16.24
CA ARG A 210 -3.62 -6.32 -17.48
C ARG A 210 -4.83 -5.75 -18.21
N GLY A 211 -5.92 -5.54 -17.47
CA GLY A 211 -7.16 -4.97 -18.02
C GLY A 211 -6.96 -3.58 -18.61
N ALA A 212 -6.19 -2.73 -17.95
CA ALA A 212 -5.87 -1.39 -18.45
C ALA A 212 -5.04 -1.42 -19.73
N VAL A 213 -3.97 -2.22 -19.77
CA VAL A 213 -3.11 -2.37 -20.96
C VAL A 213 -3.87 -2.94 -22.14
N LEU A 214 -4.66 -4.01 -21.93
CA LEU A 214 -5.48 -4.61 -23.00
C LEU A 214 -6.56 -3.65 -23.51
N THR A 215 -7.20 -2.88 -22.63
CA THR A 215 -8.19 -1.88 -23.04
C THR A 215 -7.55 -0.84 -23.95
N MET A 216 -6.36 -0.33 -23.62
CA MET A 216 -5.65 0.62 -24.49
C MET A 216 -5.31 0.02 -25.85
N ALA A 217 -4.81 -1.23 -25.87
CA ALA A 217 -4.48 -1.92 -27.10
C ALA A 217 -5.71 -2.17 -27.99
N ASP A 218 -6.83 -2.57 -27.39
CA ASP A 218 -8.10 -2.79 -28.11
C ASP A 218 -8.65 -1.48 -28.72
N GLU A 219 -8.57 -0.36 -28.00
CA GLU A 219 -8.99 0.93 -28.52
C GLU A 219 -8.07 1.37 -29.68
N TRP A 220 -6.77 1.16 -29.57
CA TRP A 220 -5.84 1.45 -30.68
C TRP A 220 -6.02 0.51 -31.88
N LEU A 221 -6.38 -0.75 -31.64
CA LEU A 221 -6.76 -1.68 -32.73
C LEU A 221 -8.01 -1.17 -33.49
N LYS A 222 -9.04 -0.75 -32.76
CA LYS A 222 -10.26 -0.16 -33.37
C LYS A 222 -9.96 1.09 -34.21
N LYS A 223 -8.97 1.88 -33.80
CA LYS A 223 -8.51 3.07 -34.52
C LYS A 223 -7.54 2.74 -35.68
N GLY A 224 -7.09 1.51 -35.78
CA GLY A 224 -6.12 1.09 -36.81
C GLY A 224 -4.67 1.46 -36.51
N PHE A 225 -4.34 1.86 -35.28
CA PHE A 225 -2.96 2.21 -34.89
C PHE A 225 -2.09 0.97 -34.66
N VAL A 226 -2.68 -0.16 -34.29
CA VAL A 226 -1.95 -1.38 -33.98
C VAL A 226 -2.58 -2.58 -34.70
N PRO A 227 -1.78 -3.61 -35.09
CA PRO A 227 -2.32 -4.81 -35.68
C PRO A 227 -2.90 -5.76 -34.62
N LYS A 228 -3.87 -6.60 -35.02
CA LYS A 228 -4.43 -7.64 -34.16
C LYS A 228 -3.35 -8.56 -33.56
N ALA A 229 -2.30 -8.88 -34.31
CA ALA A 229 -1.20 -9.71 -33.84
C ALA A 229 -0.47 -9.13 -32.61
N PHE A 230 -0.48 -7.82 -32.42
CA PHE A 230 0.02 -7.18 -31.19
C PHE A 230 -0.90 -7.47 -30.01
N VAL A 231 -2.22 -7.32 -30.20
CA VAL A 231 -3.20 -7.63 -29.13
C VAL A 231 -3.09 -9.10 -28.73
N ASP A 232 -2.96 -10.00 -29.70
CA ASP A 232 -2.76 -11.43 -29.45
C ASP A 232 -1.46 -11.69 -28.65
N TYR A 233 -0.36 -10.99 -28.99
CA TYR A 233 0.91 -11.10 -28.28
C TYR A 233 0.82 -10.69 -26.80
N ILE A 234 0.17 -9.54 -26.48
CA ILE A 234 0.04 -9.09 -25.09
C ILE A 234 -1.05 -9.82 -24.31
N SER A 235 -1.94 -10.53 -24.99
CA SER A 235 -2.98 -11.36 -24.37
C SER A 235 -2.48 -12.74 -23.97
N ASP A 236 -1.44 -13.23 -24.63
CA ASP A 236 -0.81 -14.52 -24.35
C ASP A 236 0.15 -14.39 -23.17
N GLU A 237 -0.21 -14.96 -22.03
CA GLU A 237 0.62 -14.89 -20.80
C GLU A 237 1.95 -15.66 -20.91
N ALA A 238 2.15 -16.46 -21.97
CA ALA A 238 3.45 -17.05 -22.29
C ALA A 238 4.39 -16.03 -22.97
N GLN A 239 3.86 -14.95 -23.49
CA GLN A 239 4.60 -13.84 -24.11
C GLN A 239 4.68 -12.63 -23.17
N VAL A 240 3.53 -12.14 -22.68
CA VAL A 240 3.46 -11.02 -21.74
C VAL A 240 2.63 -11.46 -20.53
N ALA A 241 3.31 -11.76 -19.43
CA ALA A 241 2.67 -12.11 -18.19
C ALA A 241 2.36 -10.88 -17.34
N PHE A 242 1.27 -10.96 -16.56
CA PHE A 242 0.88 -9.93 -15.58
C PHE A 242 0.77 -10.56 -14.19
N PRO A 243 1.91 -10.88 -13.55
CA PRO A 243 1.94 -11.47 -12.22
C PRO A 243 1.20 -10.62 -11.21
N TRP A 244 0.41 -11.28 -10.34
CA TRP A 244 -0.20 -10.63 -9.19
C TRP A 244 0.82 -10.44 -8.08
N SER A 245 0.63 -9.42 -7.25
CA SER A 245 1.44 -9.24 -6.05
C SER A 245 0.63 -8.78 -4.85
N MET A 246 1.16 -9.02 -3.67
CA MET A 246 0.75 -8.37 -2.42
C MET A 246 1.95 -7.65 -1.86
N ILE A 247 1.82 -6.35 -1.67
CA ILE A 247 2.86 -5.51 -1.05
C ILE A 247 2.35 -4.96 0.28
N ASP A 248 3.24 -4.88 1.24
CA ASP A 248 2.97 -4.25 2.53
C ASP A 248 4.21 -3.54 3.06
N LYS A 249 4.17 -2.23 3.03
CA LYS A 249 5.22 -1.31 3.50
C LYS A 249 4.64 0.09 3.67
N ILE A 250 4.87 0.71 4.81
CA ILE A 250 4.48 2.10 5.04
C ILE A 250 5.70 3.01 4.86
N THR A 251 5.57 3.98 3.96
CA THR A 251 6.56 5.02 3.69
C THR A 251 5.94 6.39 3.94
N PRO A 252 6.02 6.91 5.17
CA PRO A 252 5.50 8.24 5.47
C PRO A 252 6.16 9.33 4.63
N ARG A 253 5.56 10.51 4.60
CA ARG A 253 6.22 11.70 4.05
C ARG A 253 7.58 11.91 4.74
N PRO A 254 8.55 12.54 4.06
CA PRO A 254 9.81 12.92 4.71
C PRO A 254 9.54 13.63 6.03
N ALA A 255 10.06 13.07 7.13
CA ALA A 255 9.86 13.62 8.47
C ALA A 255 10.90 14.69 8.79
N ASP A 256 10.47 15.84 9.31
CA ASP A 256 11.37 16.93 9.70
C ASP A 256 12.39 16.49 10.77
N SER A 257 11.99 15.60 11.68
CA SER A 257 12.88 15.03 12.69
C SER A 257 14.03 14.23 12.07
N VAL A 258 13.72 13.43 11.04
CA VAL A 258 14.73 12.66 10.27
C VAL A 258 15.65 13.60 9.50
N CYS A 259 15.09 14.63 8.83
CA CYS A 259 15.89 15.62 8.11
C CYS A 259 16.90 16.27 9.06
N LYS A 260 16.44 16.78 10.21
CA LYS A 260 17.30 17.41 11.23
C LYS A 260 18.33 16.46 11.81
N GLU A 261 18.01 15.19 11.99
CA GLU A 261 18.96 14.17 12.42
C GLU A 261 20.08 13.98 11.39
N LEU A 262 19.73 13.85 10.11
CA LEU A 262 20.69 13.67 9.02
C LEU A 262 21.60 14.90 8.84
N GLU A 263 21.03 16.11 8.95
CA GLU A 263 21.81 17.37 8.94
C GLU A 263 22.83 17.42 10.08
N LYS A 264 22.43 17.04 11.30
CA LYS A 264 23.35 16.96 12.45
C LYS A 264 24.47 15.95 12.26
N LEU A 265 24.21 14.88 11.52
CA LEU A 265 25.22 13.90 11.14
C LEU A 265 26.14 14.39 10.01
N GLY A 266 25.87 15.58 9.44
CA GLY A 266 26.68 16.21 8.41
C GLY A 266 26.25 15.88 6.98
N CYS A 267 25.03 15.35 6.77
CA CYS A 267 24.48 15.20 5.41
C CYS A 267 24.10 16.58 4.84
N GLU A 268 24.50 16.84 3.61
CA GLU A 268 24.30 18.13 2.93
C GLU A 268 23.20 18.00 1.87
N ASP A 269 22.51 19.10 1.59
CA ASP A 269 21.53 19.24 0.52
C ASP A 269 20.38 18.21 0.55
N ILE A 270 19.98 17.76 1.77
CA ILE A 270 18.98 16.69 1.93
C ILE A 270 17.57 17.21 2.28
N ALA A 271 17.37 18.53 2.30
CA ALA A 271 16.09 19.12 2.65
C ALA A 271 14.96 18.66 1.69
N PRO A 272 13.74 18.44 2.22
CA PRO A 272 12.59 18.15 1.38
C PRO A 272 12.28 19.27 0.39
N VAL A 273 11.76 18.87 -0.78
CA VAL A 273 11.30 19.80 -1.82
C VAL A 273 9.83 19.57 -2.13
N ILE A 274 9.16 20.62 -2.63
CA ILE A 274 7.81 20.52 -3.18
C ILE A 274 7.93 20.64 -4.71
N THR A 275 7.37 19.68 -5.42
CA THR A 275 7.36 19.68 -6.89
C THR A 275 6.24 20.58 -7.45
N SER A 276 6.25 20.81 -8.74
CA SER A 276 5.17 21.50 -9.46
C SER A 276 3.82 20.75 -9.36
N LYS A 277 3.86 19.45 -9.17
CA LYS A 277 2.68 18.59 -8.92
C LYS A 277 2.29 18.50 -7.44
N ARG A 278 2.94 19.32 -6.58
CA ARG A 278 2.74 19.35 -5.11
C ARG A 278 3.14 18.05 -4.38
N THR A 279 4.01 17.26 -4.98
CA THR A 279 4.64 16.14 -4.26
C THR A 279 5.66 16.67 -3.26
N TYR A 280 5.51 16.29 -1.98
CA TYR A 280 6.49 16.56 -0.93
C TYR A 280 7.44 15.38 -0.83
N ILE A 281 8.71 15.55 -1.18
CA ILE A 281 9.70 14.50 -1.34
C ILE A 281 11.10 15.01 -0.95
N ALA A 282 11.98 14.10 -0.53
CA ALA A 282 13.35 14.41 -0.13
C ALA A 282 14.36 13.45 -0.77
N PRO A 283 15.65 13.78 -0.80
CA PRO A 283 16.72 12.85 -1.21
C PRO A 283 16.80 11.61 -0.31
N PHE A 284 16.40 11.72 0.96
CA PHE A 284 16.20 10.57 1.83
C PHE A 284 14.77 10.03 1.76
N VAL A 285 14.61 8.77 2.14
CA VAL A 285 13.30 8.15 2.34
C VAL A 285 13.25 7.51 3.72
N ASN A 286 12.24 7.85 4.51
CA ASN A 286 11.96 7.17 5.77
C ASN A 286 10.81 6.18 5.62
N ALA A 287 10.95 5.00 6.24
CA ALA A 287 9.95 3.95 6.21
C ALA A 287 10.00 3.11 7.50
N GLU A 288 8.89 2.44 7.82
CA GLU A 288 8.86 1.44 8.89
C GLU A 288 9.80 0.26 8.59
N ARG A 289 10.14 -0.55 9.63
CA ARG A 289 10.91 -1.79 9.45
C ARG A 289 10.12 -2.90 8.76
N PRO A 290 8.87 -3.21 9.15
CA PRO A 290 8.07 -4.24 8.51
C PRO A 290 7.94 -4.05 6.99
N GLN A 291 8.13 -5.14 6.26
CA GLN A 291 7.96 -5.14 4.81
C GLN A 291 7.67 -6.54 4.29
N TYR A 292 6.67 -6.65 3.42
CA TYR A 292 6.31 -7.89 2.76
C TYR A 292 6.05 -7.64 1.28
N LEU A 293 6.59 -8.50 0.44
CA LEU A 293 6.27 -8.59 -0.98
C LEU A 293 6.09 -10.06 -1.33
N VAL A 294 4.91 -10.39 -1.82
CA VAL A 294 4.54 -11.71 -2.32
C VAL A 294 4.19 -11.55 -3.79
N VAL A 295 4.80 -12.33 -4.67
CA VAL A 295 4.64 -12.18 -6.12
C VAL A 295 4.34 -13.53 -6.75
N GLU A 296 3.40 -13.54 -7.68
CA GLU A 296 3.16 -14.70 -8.54
C GLU A 296 4.39 -15.00 -9.40
N ASP A 297 4.91 -16.20 -9.30
CA ASP A 297 6.12 -16.61 -10.02
C ASP A 297 5.82 -17.01 -11.47
N ARG A 298 5.49 -15.99 -12.28
CA ARG A 298 5.16 -16.16 -13.70
C ARG A 298 5.93 -15.15 -14.56
N PHE A 299 7.15 -15.53 -14.94
CA PHE A 299 8.11 -14.69 -15.64
C PHE A 299 8.63 -15.37 -16.91
N PRO A 300 8.00 -15.13 -18.07
CA PRO A 300 8.29 -15.87 -19.29
C PRO A 300 9.68 -15.60 -19.88
N ASN A 301 10.37 -14.53 -19.46
CA ASN A 301 11.76 -14.21 -19.84
C ASN A 301 12.75 -14.36 -18.66
N GLY A 302 12.38 -15.16 -17.64
CA GLY A 302 13.12 -15.18 -16.39
C GLY A 302 12.94 -13.92 -15.55
N ARG A 303 13.59 -13.85 -14.41
CA ARG A 303 13.53 -12.72 -13.46
C ARG A 303 14.78 -12.62 -12.60
N PRO A 304 15.04 -11.47 -11.96
CA PRO A 304 15.96 -11.41 -10.84
C PRO A 304 15.56 -12.40 -9.73
N PRO A 305 16.50 -12.98 -8.97
CA PRO A 305 16.21 -13.95 -7.92
C PRO A 305 15.67 -13.25 -6.65
N LEU A 306 14.46 -12.69 -6.75
CA LEU A 306 13.83 -11.83 -5.73
C LEU A 306 13.72 -12.51 -4.37
N GLU A 307 13.56 -13.83 -4.33
CA GLU A 307 13.54 -14.65 -3.11
C GLU A 307 14.84 -14.53 -2.29
N LYS A 308 15.97 -14.27 -2.93
CA LYS A 308 17.24 -14.02 -2.25
C LYS A 308 17.26 -12.70 -1.49
N ALA A 309 16.37 -11.77 -1.83
CA ALA A 309 16.16 -10.52 -1.09
C ALA A 309 14.96 -10.59 -0.12
N GLY A 310 14.34 -11.75 0.07
CA GLY A 310 13.25 -11.96 1.00
C GLY A 310 11.85 -11.77 0.42
N VAL A 311 11.71 -11.72 -0.90
CA VAL A 311 10.41 -11.73 -1.58
C VAL A 311 9.86 -13.17 -1.60
N TYR A 312 8.57 -13.32 -1.33
CA TYR A 312 7.89 -14.60 -1.42
C TYR A 312 7.40 -14.83 -2.84
N MET A 313 7.99 -15.81 -3.53
CA MET A 313 7.59 -16.21 -4.88
C MET A 313 6.65 -17.41 -4.80
N THR A 314 5.45 -17.33 -5.42
CA THR A 314 4.42 -18.35 -5.25
C THR A 314 3.43 -18.35 -6.43
N ASP A 315 2.32 -19.08 -6.31
CA ASP A 315 1.22 -19.04 -7.28
C ASP A 315 0.23 -17.89 -6.98
N ARG A 316 -0.62 -17.58 -7.97
CA ARG A 316 -1.63 -16.50 -7.90
C ARG A 316 -2.63 -16.70 -6.76
N GLU A 317 -3.06 -17.93 -6.51
CA GLU A 317 -4.02 -18.23 -5.45
C GLU A 317 -3.42 -17.90 -4.08
N THR A 318 -2.16 -18.24 -3.85
CA THR A 318 -1.44 -17.95 -2.60
C THR A 318 -1.18 -16.46 -2.42
N VAL A 319 -0.89 -15.70 -3.49
CA VAL A 319 -0.85 -14.22 -3.43
C VAL A 319 -2.18 -13.67 -2.93
N ASN A 320 -3.30 -14.13 -3.50
CA ASN A 320 -4.64 -13.71 -3.09
C ASN A 320 -4.97 -14.10 -1.62
N LYS A 321 -4.59 -15.32 -1.19
CA LYS A 321 -4.72 -15.74 0.21
C LYS A 321 -3.95 -14.83 1.16
N THR A 322 -2.74 -14.42 0.77
CA THR A 322 -1.91 -13.52 1.60
C THR A 322 -2.53 -12.13 1.72
N GLU A 323 -3.07 -11.59 0.62
CA GLU A 323 -3.81 -10.34 0.65
C GLU A 323 -5.05 -10.45 1.58
N ARG A 324 -5.85 -11.51 1.42
CA ARG A 324 -7.02 -11.75 2.27
C ARG A 324 -6.64 -11.87 3.74
N MET A 325 -5.61 -12.63 4.08
CA MET A 325 -5.09 -12.75 5.45
C MET A 325 -4.84 -11.36 6.07
N LYS A 326 -4.14 -10.49 5.35
CA LYS A 326 -3.85 -9.12 5.80
C LYS A 326 -5.10 -8.28 5.98
N VAL A 327 -5.97 -8.27 4.98
CA VAL A 327 -7.12 -7.35 4.89
C VAL A 327 -8.26 -7.78 5.81
N THR A 328 -8.51 -9.09 5.93
CA THR A 328 -9.67 -9.60 6.67
C THR A 328 -9.37 -9.98 8.12
N THR A 329 -8.08 -10.11 8.49
CA THR A 329 -7.74 -10.65 9.81
C THR A 329 -6.56 -9.94 10.48
N CYS A 330 -5.37 -9.93 9.82
CA CYS A 330 -4.13 -9.72 10.55
C CYS A 330 -3.70 -8.26 10.72
N LEU A 331 -4.22 -7.33 9.93
CA LEU A 331 -3.88 -5.90 10.01
C LEU A 331 -5.12 -5.00 10.01
N ASN A 332 -5.92 -5.03 8.94
CA ASN A 332 -6.93 -3.99 8.74
C ASN A 332 -8.06 -4.01 9.78
N PRO A 333 -8.56 -5.17 10.27
CA PRO A 333 -9.54 -5.21 11.35
C PRO A 333 -9.01 -4.59 12.64
N LEU A 334 -7.76 -4.91 13.01
CA LEU A 334 -7.10 -4.41 14.21
C LEU A 334 -7.00 -2.89 14.18
N HIS A 335 -6.55 -2.37 13.06
CA HIS A 335 -6.39 -0.94 12.82
C HIS A 335 -7.74 -0.20 12.84
N THR A 336 -8.82 -0.80 12.29
CA THR A 336 -10.16 -0.21 12.30
C THR A 336 -10.75 -0.17 13.69
N ALA A 337 -10.62 -1.23 14.48
CA ALA A 337 -11.11 -1.26 15.85
C ALA A 337 -10.42 -0.20 16.72
N LEU A 338 -9.09 -0.07 16.62
CA LEU A 338 -8.35 1.00 17.29
C LEU A 338 -8.87 2.36 16.87
N ALA A 339 -8.94 2.64 15.56
CA ALA A 339 -9.31 3.96 15.07
C ALA A 339 -10.69 4.43 15.57
N VAL A 340 -11.67 3.55 15.60
CA VAL A 340 -13.01 3.86 16.08
C VAL A 340 -13.00 4.26 17.55
N TYR A 341 -12.38 3.45 18.39
CA TYR A 341 -12.29 3.73 19.83
C TYR A 341 -11.33 4.90 20.11
N GLY A 342 -10.23 4.99 19.38
CA GLY A 342 -9.29 6.10 19.51
C GLY A 342 -9.92 7.46 19.25
N CYS A 343 -10.78 7.58 18.23
CA CYS A 343 -11.55 8.79 17.99
C CYS A 343 -12.43 9.18 19.19
N MET A 344 -13.15 8.22 19.75
CA MET A 344 -14.05 8.46 20.89
C MET A 344 -13.30 8.75 22.20
N LEU A 345 -12.16 8.09 22.41
CA LEU A 345 -11.33 8.27 23.61
C LEU A 345 -10.35 9.45 23.51
N GLY A 346 -10.39 10.22 22.40
CA GLY A 346 -9.61 11.44 22.25
C GLY A 346 -8.15 11.26 21.83
N TYR A 347 -7.78 10.08 21.32
CA TYR A 347 -6.45 9.85 20.78
C TYR A 347 -6.27 10.53 19.41
N THR A 348 -5.03 10.91 19.13
CA THR A 348 -4.64 11.52 17.84
C THR A 348 -3.62 10.70 17.08
N LEU A 349 -2.99 9.71 17.72
CA LEU A 349 -2.02 8.80 17.13
C LEU A 349 -2.30 7.36 17.57
N ILE A 350 -2.24 6.45 16.62
CA ILE A 350 -2.39 5.00 16.87
C ILE A 350 -1.32 4.46 17.84
N CYS A 351 -0.10 4.97 17.77
CA CYS A 351 0.97 4.53 18.68
C CYS A 351 0.70 4.91 20.15
N ASP A 352 -0.09 5.95 20.41
CA ASP A 352 -0.50 6.29 21.77
C ASP A 352 -1.64 5.40 22.26
N GLU A 353 -2.54 4.96 21.39
CA GLU A 353 -3.54 3.94 21.71
C GLU A 353 -2.88 2.62 22.12
N MET A 354 -1.75 2.28 21.53
CA MET A 354 -1.00 1.06 21.89
C MET A 354 -0.28 1.12 23.25
N LYS A 355 -0.30 2.26 23.94
CA LYS A 355 0.11 2.41 25.34
C LYS A 355 -1.05 2.20 26.33
N ASP A 356 -2.27 2.13 25.82
CA ASP A 356 -3.49 1.90 26.56
C ASP A 356 -3.74 0.38 26.69
N GLU A 357 -3.65 -0.15 27.91
CA GLU A 357 -3.77 -1.59 28.17
C GLU A 357 -5.11 -2.16 27.69
N THR A 358 -6.20 -1.41 27.80
CA THR A 358 -7.53 -1.87 27.37
C THR A 358 -7.62 -1.96 25.85
N LEU A 359 -7.10 -0.98 25.12
CA LEU A 359 -7.04 -1.02 23.67
C LEU A 359 -6.08 -2.10 23.15
N VAL A 360 -4.97 -2.34 23.83
CA VAL A 360 -4.09 -3.47 23.51
C VAL A 360 -4.79 -4.81 23.72
N LYS A 361 -5.60 -4.96 24.78
CA LYS A 361 -6.43 -6.18 24.98
C LYS A 361 -7.45 -6.35 23.86
N LEU A 362 -8.10 -5.27 23.41
CA LEU A 362 -9.03 -5.29 22.27
C LEU A 362 -8.35 -5.85 21.02
N VAL A 363 -7.22 -5.27 20.64
CA VAL A 363 -6.45 -5.68 19.46
C VAL A 363 -5.99 -7.12 19.55
N LYS A 364 -5.41 -7.51 20.69
CA LYS A 364 -4.91 -8.87 20.90
C LYS A 364 -6.05 -9.90 20.85
N ARG A 365 -7.20 -9.61 21.47
CA ARG A 365 -8.35 -10.49 21.41
C ARG A 365 -8.89 -10.63 19.99
N LEU A 366 -9.07 -9.49 19.29
CA LEU A 366 -9.56 -9.48 17.91
C LEU A 366 -8.64 -10.28 16.97
N GLY A 367 -7.33 -10.08 17.08
CA GLY A 367 -6.36 -10.76 16.22
C GLY A 367 -6.13 -12.23 16.57
N TYR A 368 -5.71 -12.50 17.82
CA TYR A 368 -5.23 -13.84 18.20
C TYR A 368 -6.36 -14.80 18.59
N VAL A 369 -7.40 -14.30 19.26
CA VAL A 369 -8.45 -15.17 19.80
C VAL A 369 -9.59 -15.34 18.79
N GLU A 370 -9.99 -14.29 18.13
CA GLU A 370 -11.16 -14.28 17.24
C GLU A 370 -10.79 -14.45 15.77
N GLY A 371 -9.76 -13.79 15.29
CA GLY A 371 -9.33 -13.82 13.88
C GLY A 371 -8.52 -15.06 13.51
N LEU A 372 -7.44 -15.35 14.22
CA LEU A 372 -6.51 -16.45 13.88
C LEU A 372 -7.19 -17.82 13.70
N PRO A 373 -8.18 -18.23 14.54
CA PRO A 373 -8.81 -19.54 14.38
C PRO A 373 -9.54 -19.76 13.05
N VAL A 374 -9.86 -18.69 12.33
CA VAL A 374 -10.60 -18.74 11.06
C VAL A 374 -9.87 -18.08 9.90
N VAL A 375 -8.65 -17.59 10.13
CA VAL A 375 -7.85 -16.89 9.12
C VAL A 375 -7.65 -17.73 7.86
N VAL A 376 -7.59 -17.06 6.73
CA VAL A 376 -7.11 -17.66 5.49
C VAL A 376 -5.59 -17.78 5.59
N ASP A 377 -5.08 -18.98 5.78
CA ASP A 377 -3.64 -19.24 5.91
C ASP A 377 -3.00 -19.41 4.51
N PRO A 378 -2.10 -18.52 4.10
CA PRO A 378 -1.38 -18.65 2.84
C PRO A 378 -0.23 -19.68 2.89
N VAL A 379 0.08 -20.23 4.07
CA VAL A 379 1.16 -21.19 4.35
C VAL A 379 2.57 -20.58 4.22
N ILE A 380 2.83 -19.80 3.17
CA ILE A 380 4.15 -19.19 2.90
C ILE A 380 4.52 -18.06 3.87
N LEU A 381 3.54 -17.51 4.56
CA LEU A 381 3.68 -16.44 5.54
C LEU A 381 2.79 -16.77 6.74
N SER A 382 3.39 -16.88 7.92
CA SER A 382 2.65 -17.22 9.14
C SER A 382 1.70 -16.07 9.54
N PRO A 383 0.37 -16.31 9.58
CA PRO A 383 -0.57 -15.31 10.06
C PRO A 383 -0.27 -14.82 11.46
N LYS A 384 0.15 -15.74 12.36
CA LYS A 384 0.52 -15.37 13.72
C LYS A 384 1.74 -14.46 13.76
N ALA A 385 2.81 -14.79 13.04
CA ALA A 385 4.00 -13.95 13.00
C ALA A 385 3.71 -12.57 12.40
N PHE A 386 2.79 -12.50 11.42
CA PHE A 386 2.33 -11.24 10.85
C PHE A 386 1.59 -10.37 11.89
N ILE A 387 0.67 -10.97 12.67
CA ILE A 387 -0.02 -10.24 13.76
C ILE A 387 0.99 -9.81 14.84
N ASP A 388 1.95 -10.67 15.23
CA ASP A 388 2.99 -10.33 16.20
C ASP A 388 3.73 -9.05 15.76
N GLU A 389 4.15 -8.98 14.50
CA GLU A 389 4.83 -7.79 13.95
C GLU A 389 3.94 -6.56 13.90
N VAL A 390 2.65 -6.73 13.53
CA VAL A 390 1.67 -5.62 13.53
C VAL A 390 1.50 -5.05 14.94
N VAL A 391 1.29 -5.92 15.94
CA VAL A 391 1.00 -5.50 17.33
C VAL A 391 2.24 -4.97 18.05
N GLU A 392 3.41 -5.56 17.78
CA GLU A 392 4.64 -5.25 18.54
C GLU A 392 5.52 -4.20 17.86
N GLN A 393 5.45 -4.05 16.54
CA GLN A 393 6.36 -3.17 15.80
C GLN A 393 5.65 -2.09 14.99
N ARG A 394 4.52 -2.38 14.34
CA ARG A 394 3.87 -1.41 13.44
C ARG A 394 2.97 -0.45 14.19
N LEU A 395 1.97 -0.96 14.90
CA LEU A 395 0.99 -0.12 15.61
C LEU A 395 1.63 0.76 16.70
N PRO A 396 2.61 0.27 17.50
CA PRO A 396 3.24 1.11 18.53
C PRO A 396 4.35 2.02 18.00
N ASN A 397 4.66 2.03 16.70
CA ASN A 397 5.76 2.81 16.15
C ASN A 397 5.50 4.31 16.23
N PRO A 398 6.26 5.07 17.03
CA PRO A 398 6.03 6.50 17.25
C PRO A 398 6.34 7.38 16.04
N PHE A 399 7.04 6.85 15.06
CA PHE A 399 7.34 7.57 13.81
C PHE A 399 6.22 7.49 12.79
N MET A 400 5.22 6.60 13.00
CA MET A 400 4.10 6.49 12.06
C MET A 400 3.07 7.58 12.35
N PRO A 401 2.78 8.47 11.40
CA PRO A 401 1.83 9.56 11.57
C PRO A 401 0.38 9.08 11.38
N ASP A 402 0.07 7.86 11.83
CA ASP A 402 -1.26 7.29 11.69
C ASP A 402 -2.18 7.83 12.78
N SER A 403 -3.21 8.56 12.35
CA SER A 403 -4.26 9.06 13.24
C SER A 403 -5.51 8.20 13.16
N PRO A 404 -6.22 7.97 14.27
CA PRO A 404 -7.50 7.28 14.27
C PRO A 404 -8.50 7.92 13.31
N GLN A 405 -8.55 9.26 13.23
CA GLN A 405 -9.44 9.99 12.34
C GLN A 405 -9.20 9.65 10.85
N ARG A 406 -7.93 9.53 10.43
CA ARG A 406 -7.59 9.13 9.06
C ARG A 406 -7.97 7.68 8.76
N ILE A 407 -7.76 6.78 9.71
CA ILE A 407 -8.07 5.35 9.54
C ILE A 407 -9.59 5.11 9.53
N ALA A 408 -10.37 5.88 10.32
CA ALA A 408 -11.81 5.80 10.38
C ALA A 408 -12.55 6.33 9.12
N THR A 409 -11.84 6.93 8.17
CA THR A 409 -12.43 7.33 6.87
C THR A 409 -13.02 6.12 6.15
N ASP A 410 -14.19 6.27 5.52
CA ASP A 410 -14.89 5.24 4.72
C ASP A 410 -15.13 3.92 5.48
N THR A 411 -15.39 3.95 6.78
CA THR A 411 -15.57 2.73 7.58
C THR A 411 -16.78 1.92 7.12
N SER A 412 -17.87 2.56 6.69
CA SER A 412 -19.05 1.87 6.14
C SER A 412 -18.73 0.97 4.94
N GLN A 413 -17.72 1.34 4.15
CA GLN A 413 -17.26 0.58 2.99
C GLN A 413 -16.24 -0.51 3.35
N LYS A 414 -15.79 -0.55 4.60
CA LYS A 414 -14.69 -1.39 5.06
C LYS A 414 -15.12 -2.49 6.04
N VAL A 415 -16.14 -2.25 6.85
CA VAL A 415 -16.55 -3.18 7.91
C VAL A 415 -16.96 -4.56 7.37
N GLY A 416 -17.56 -4.62 6.18
CA GLY A 416 -17.94 -5.89 5.55
C GLY A 416 -16.74 -6.80 5.27
N ILE A 417 -15.65 -6.24 4.71
CA ILE A 417 -14.45 -7.02 4.42
C ILE A 417 -13.58 -7.21 5.67
N ARG A 418 -13.56 -6.23 6.58
CA ARG A 418 -12.68 -6.26 7.76
C ARG A 418 -13.24 -7.05 8.92
N PHE A 419 -14.54 -7.04 9.13
CA PHE A 419 -15.22 -7.79 10.19
C PHE A 419 -16.13 -8.88 9.64
N GLY A 420 -16.90 -8.57 8.58
CA GLY A 420 -17.86 -9.49 8.00
C GLY A 420 -17.25 -10.79 7.47
N GLU A 421 -16.04 -10.77 6.92
CA GLU A 421 -15.37 -11.99 6.44
C GLU A 421 -15.00 -12.94 7.59
N THR A 422 -14.60 -12.41 8.75
CA THR A 422 -14.39 -13.23 9.96
C THR A 422 -15.70 -13.81 10.45
N ILE A 423 -16.78 -13.03 10.48
CA ILE A 423 -18.12 -13.50 10.86
C ILE A 423 -18.58 -14.64 9.94
N LYS A 424 -18.49 -14.45 8.62
CA LYS A 424 -18.83 -15.50 7.64
C LYS A 424 -18.04 -16.78 7.87
N SER A 425 -16.74 -16.65 8.13
CA SER A 425 -15.87 -17.80 8.41
C SER A 425 -16.29 -18.56 9.68
N TYR A 426 -16.79 -17.86 10.72
CA TYR A 426 -17.35 -18.50 11.90
C TYR A 426 -18.63 -19.28 11.57
N VAL A 427 -19.54 -18.66 10.82
CA VAL A 427 -20.78 -19.31 10.37
C VAL A 427 -20.48 -20.55 9.53
N GLU A 428 -19.62 -20.43 8.53
CA GLU A 428 -19.23 -21.53 7.64
C GLU A 428 -18.58 -22.71 8.37
N LYS A 429 -17.78 -22.41 9.40
CA LYS A 429 -17.10 -23.41 10.22
C LYS A 429 -17.96 -23.92 11.40
N GLY A 430 -19.19 -23.43 11.55
CA GLY A 430 -20.10 -23.81 12.64
C GLY A 430 -19.58 -23.44 14.04
N ARG A 431 -18.80 -22.35 14.14
CA ARG A 431 -18.28 -21.86 15.42
C ARG A 431 -19.31 -20.98 16.12
N ASP A 432 -19.18 -20.89 17.44
CA ASP A 432 -20.03 -20.05 18.25
C ASP A 432 -19.72 -18.56 18.03
N LEU A 433 -20.68 -17.82 17.49
CA LEU A 433 -20.57 -16.37 17.29
C LEU A 433 -20.45 -15.57 18.60
N HIS A 434 -20.82 -16.16 19.75
CA HIS A 434 -20.60 -15.55 21.07
C HIS A 434 -19.11 -15.46 21.46
N GLU A 435 -18.21 -16.19 20.78
CA GLU A 435 -16.76 -16.04 20.95
C GLU A 435 -16.26 -14.68 20.44
N LEU A 436 -16.97 -14.04 19.49
CA LEU A 436 -16.61 -12.78 18.82
C LEU A 436 -16.91 -11.55 19.71
N THR A 437 -16.24 -11.42 20.85
CA THR A 437 -16.45 -10.31 21.79
C THR A 437 -15.82 -9.00 21.29
N ALA A 438 -14.54 -9.03 20.90
CA ALA A 438 -13.84 -7.84 20.46
C ALA A 438 -14.38 -7.33 19.11
N LEU A 439 -14.78 -8.25 18.23
CA LEU A 439 -15.41 -7.91 16.96
C LEU A 439 -16.79 -7.27 17.17
N SER A 440 -17.60 -7.83 18.08
CA SER A 440 -18.90 -7.25 18.44
C SER A 440 -18.75 -5.86 19.06
N LEU A 441 -17.75 -5.66 19.95
CA LEU A 441 -17.38 -4.34 20.47
C LEU A 441 -16.99 -3.38 19.35
N ALA A 442 -16.15 -3.81 18.40
CA ALA A 442 -15.73 -2.94 17.31
C ALA A 442 -16.90 -2.47 16.43
N ILE A 443 -17.91 -3.31 16.23
CA ILE A 443 -19.15 -2.93 15.52
C ILE A 443 -20.00 -1.98 16.39
N ALA A 444 -20.21 -2.30 17.67
CA ALA A 444 -20.96 -1.44 18.60
C ALA A 444 -20.29 -0.06 18.73
N GLY A 445 -18.98 -0.04 18.92
CA GLY A 445 -18.19 1.18 18.98
C GLY A 445 -18.27 2.01 17.70
N TRP A 446 -18.24 1.38 16.52
CA TRP A 446 -18.42 2.13 15.26
C TRP A 446 -19.80 2.81 15.18
N LEU A 447 -20.86 2.10 15.55
CA LEU A 447 -22.22 2.67 15.59
C LEU A 447 -22.31 3.80 16.63
N ARG A 448 -21.67 3.63 17.78
CA ARG A 448 -21.56 4.67 18.82
C ARG A 448 -20.77 5.89 18.37
N TYR A 449 -19.66 5.68 17.64
CA TYR A 449 -18.85 6.75 17.02
C TYR A 449 -19.67 7.64 16.10
N LEU A 450 -20.59 7.05 15.31
CA LEU A 450 -21.43 7.79 14.36
C LEU A 450 -22.36 8.82 15.04
N LEU A 451 -22.58 8.75 16.35
CA LEU A 451 -23.33 9.77 17.10
C LEU A 451 -22.55 11.10 17.25
N GLY A 452 -21.26 11.14 16.92
CA GLY A 452 -20.46 12.36 16.94
C GLY A 452 -20.15 12.90 18.35
N VAL A 453 -20.15 12.03 19.36
CA VAL A 453 -19.89 12.40 20.75
C VAL A 453 -18.81 11.47 21.31
N GLY A 454 -17.73 12.07 21.85
CA GLY A 454 -16.64 11.36 22.50
C GLY A 454 -17.04 10.75 23.87
N ASP A 455 -16.12 10.00 24.45
CA ASP A 455 -16.31 9.40 25.77
C ASP A 455 -16.28 10.43 26.90
N ASP A 456 -15.72 11.62 26.65
CA ASP A 456 -15.75 12.81 27.53
C ASP A 456 -17.03 13.66 27.38
N GLY A 457 -18.03 13.16 26.65
CA GLY A 457 -19.29 13.85 26.39
C GLY A 457 -19.21 15.03 25.41
N LYS A 458 -18.05 15.31 24.83
CA LYS A 458 -17.89 16.41 23.87
C LYS A 458 -18.14 15.95 22.44
N ALA A 459 -18.52 16.91 21.59
CA ALA A 459 -18.67 16.65 20.16
C ALA A 459 -17.31 16.29 19.54
N ILE A 460 -17.31 15.28 18.69
CA ILE A 460 -16.17 14.88 17.87
C ILE A 460 -16.54 14.94 16.39
N GLU A 461 -15.55 15.22 15.55
CA GLU A 461 -15.73 15.19 14.09
C GLU A 461 -15.75 13.75 13.59
N ILE A 462 -16.80 13.40 12.85
CA ILE A 462 -16.89 12.11 12.16
C ILE A 462 -16.10 12.20 10.85
N SER A 463 -15.20 11.26 10.65
CA SER A 463 -14.40 11.16 9.42
C SER A 463 -15.29 11.00 8.18
N ALA A 464 -14.78 11.40 7.03
CA ALA A 464 -15.51 11.29 5.77
C ALA A 464 -15.93 9.85 5.49
N ASP A 465 -17.19 9.65 5.15
CA ASP A 465 -17.76 8.33 4.85
C ASP A 465 -18.96 8.52 3.91
N PRO A 466 -19.07 7.75 2.80
CA PRO A 466 -20.15 7.89 1.84
C PRO A 466 -21.56 7.66 2.41
N MET A 467 -21.68 6.84 3.46
CA MET A 467 -22.97 6.54 4.11
C MET A 467 -23.21 7.37 5.37
N LYS A 468 -22.34 8.31 5.71
CA LYS A 468 -22.40 9.07 6.97
C LYS A 468 -23.77 9.66 7.23
N ASP A 469 -24.30 10.43 6.29
CA ASP A 469 -25.56 11.16 6.47
C ASP A 469 -26.75 10.20 6.60
N GLU A 470 -26.76 9.12 5.83
CA GLU A 470 -27.79 8.08 5.89
C GLU A 470 -27.77 7.37 7.25
N LEU A 471 -26.59 6.94 7.69
CA LEU A 471 -26.42 6.22 8.95
C LEU A 471 -26.76 7.12 10.15
N GLN A 472 -26.32 8.38 10.15
CA GLN A 472 -26.69 9.34 11.20
C GLN A 472 -28.20 9.62 11.24
N ALA A 473 -28.86 9.67 10.09
CA ALA A 473 -30.30 9.82 10.03
C ALA A 473 -31.04 8.62 10.65
N GLN A 474 -30.54 7.39 10.46
CA GLN A 474 -31.10 6.19 11.11
C GLN A 474 -30.89 6.19 12.63
N LEU A 475 -29.81 6.80 13.13
CA LEU A 475 -29.50 6.93 14.56
C LEU A 475 -30.16 8.15 15.22
N ALA A 476 -30.96 8.91 14.48
CA ALA A 476 -31.59 10.12 14.99
C ALA A 476 -32.44 9.84 16.24
N GLY A 477 -32.37 10.74 17.22
CA GLY A 477 -33.08 10.63 18.50
C GLY A 477 -32.35 9.86 19.59
N ILE A 478 -31.20 9.24 19.29
CA ILE A 478 -30.35 8.64 20.32
C ILE A 478 -29.51 9.75 20.96
N GLU A 479 -29.55 9.85 22.28
CA GLU A 479 -28.77 10.81 23.05
C GLU A 479 -27.78 10.09 23.97
N VAL A 480 -26.49 10.45 23.90
CA VAL A 480 -25.47 9.97 24.82
C VAL A 480 -25.74 10.50 26.22
N GLY A 481 -25.69 9.64 27.22
CA GLY A 481 -26.09 9.94 28.59
C GLY A 481 -27.56 9.62 28.89
N LYS A 482 -28.32 9.19 27.86
CA LYS A 482 -29.74 8.80 28.00
C LYS A 482 -30.01 7.49 27.26
N PRO A 483 -29.56 6.33 27.79
CA PRO A 483 -29.75 5.03 27.13
C PRO A 483 -31.20 4.71 26.81
N GLU A 484 -32.16 5.27 27.57
CA GLU A 484 -33.60 5.13 27.37
C GLU A 484 -34.09 5.74 26.03
N THR A 485 -33.30 6.53 25.36
CA THR A 485 -33.61 7.06 23.99
C THR A 485 -33.36 6.04 22.89
N TYR A 486 -32.70 4.94 23.24
CA TYR A 486 -32.51 3.82 22.32
C TYR A 486 -33.75 2.95 22.23
N HIS A 487 -34.24 2.73 21.02
CA HIS A 487 -35.44 1.94 20.73
C HIS A 487 -35.23 0.97 19.56
N GLY A 488 -34.01 0.47 19.37
CA GLY A 488 -33.69 -0.46 18.31
C GLY A 488 -33.19 0.19 16.98
N GLN A 489 -32.80 1.46 17.01
CA GLN A 489 -32.41 2.21 15.81
C GLN A 489 -31.20 1.60 15.06
N ILE A 490 -30.32 0.85 15.73
CA ILE A 490 -29.21 0.18 15.05
C ILE A 490 -29.60 -1.14 14.36
N ARG A 491 -30.74 -1.76 14.69
CA ARG A 491 -31.14 -3.05 14.09
C ARG A 491 -31.23 -3.03 12.57
N PRO A 492 -31.84 -2.02 11.94
CA PRO A 492 -31.86 -1.95 10.48
C PRO A 492 -30.47 -1.85 9.86
N ILE A 493 -29.51 -1.19 10.55
CA ILE A 493 -28.11 -1.13 10.11
C ILE A 493 -27.48 -2.51 10.22
N LEU A 494 -27.66 -3.21 11.37
CA LEU A 494 -27.11 -4.56 11.60
C LEU A 494 -27.68 -5.61 10.63
N ALA A 495 -28.92 -5.42 10.16
CA ALA A 495 -29.55 -6.28 9.15
C ALA A 495 -29.03 -6.02 7.72
N ASN A 496 -28.32 -4.92 7.49
CA ASN A 496 -27.87 -4.54 6.16
C ASN A 496 -26.63 -5.34 5.69
N ALA A 497 -26.88 -6.40 4.93
CA ALA A 497 -25.84 -7.25 4.37
C ALA A 497 -24.88 -6.52 3.40
N ASN A 498 -25.26 -5.37 2.84
CA ASN A 498 -24.34 -4.59 2.01
C ASN A 498 -23.25 -3.93 2.84
N ILE A 499 -23.51 -3.65 4.12
CA ILE A 499 -22.53 -3.08 5.05
C ILE A 499 -21.63 -4.18 5.62
N PHE A 500 -22.22 -5.24 6.19
CA PHE A 500 -21.50 -6.27 6.95
C PHE A 500 -21.20 -7.54 6.14
N GLY A 501 -21.70 -7.66 4.92
CA GLY A 501 -21.59 -8.88 4.13
C GLY A 501 -22.55 -10.00 4.58
N SER A 502 -23.26 -9.82 5.69
CA SER A 502 -24.27 -10.73 6.26
C SER A 502 -25.30 -9.92 7.02
N ASP A 503 -26.53 -10.44 7.13
CA ASP A 503 -27.53 -9.92 8.05
C ASP A 503 -27.21 -10.38 9.47
N LEU A 504 -26.67 -9.48 10.31
CA LEU A 504 -26.23 -9.80 11.67
C LEU A 504 -27.41 -10.11 12.62
N THR A 505 -28.62 -9.69 12.26
CA THR A 505 -29.85 -10.04 13.02
C THR A 505 -30.24 -11.49 12.75
N ALA A 506 -30.18 -11.90 11.49
CA ALA A 506 -30.56 -13.26 11.10
C ALA A 506 -29.59 -14.33 11.63
N ILE A 507 -28.32 -14.00 11.79
CA ILE A 507 -27.30 -14.92 12.32
C ILE A 507 -27.18 -14.87 13.87
N GLY A 508 -27.95 -14.02 14.55
CA GLY A 508 -28.01 -13.99 16.02
C GLY A 508 -26.93 -13.16 16.72
N MET A 509 -26.26 -12.25 16.04
CA MET A 509 -25.24 -11.36 16.65
C MET A 509 -25.82 -10.04 17.16
N ALA A 510 -26.96 -9.62 16.65
CA ALA A 510 -27.52 -8.28 16.90
C ALA A 510 -27.74 -7.98 18.38
N ASP A 511 -28.36 -8.89 19.15
CA ASP A 511 -28.71 -8.65 20.55
C ASP A 511 -27.49 -8.30 21.40
N ARG A 512 -26.37 -9.00 21.19
CA ARG A 512 -25.12 -8.73 21.91
C ARG A 512 -24.48 -7.40 21.50
N ILE A 513 -24.52 -7.07 20.22
CA ILE A 513 -24.00 -5.78 19.74
C ILE A 513 -24.84 -4.63 20.28
N GLU A 514 -26.16 -4.79 20.34
CA GLU A 514 -27.09 -3.82 20.97
C GLU A 514 -26.81 -3.63 22.46
N GLU A 515 -26.61 -4.72 23.22
CA GLU A 515 -26.25 -4.65 24.64
C GLU A 515 -24.97 -3.83 24.85
N MET A 516 -23.92 -4.09 24.06
CA MET A 516 -22.67 -3.34 24.10
C MET A 516 -22.88 -1.86 23.71
N PHE A 517 -23.61 -1.60 22.64
CA PHE A 517 -23.94 -0.25 22.18
C PHE A 517 -24.69 0.54 23.25
N VAL A 518 -25.71 -0.04 23.87
CA VAL A 518 -26.49 0.60 24.94
C VAL A 518 -25.62 0.88 26.16
N SER A 519 -24.69 -0.03 26.49
CA SER A 519 -23.73 0.19 27.57
C SER A 519 -22.83 1.41 27.30
N GLU A 520 -22.43 1.60 26.06
CA GLU A 520 -21.63 2.77 25.63
C GLU A 520 -22.42 4.08 25.57
N LEU A 521 -23.76 4.03 25.64
CA LEU A 521 -24.62 5.22 25.71
C LEU A 521 -24.76 5.80 27.13
N ALA A 522 -24.31 5.13 28.17
CA ALA A 522 -24.60 5.49 29.57
C ALA A 522 -24.03 6.86 30.02
N GLY A 523 -23.23 7.51 29.19
CA GLY A 523 -22.71 8.87 29.42
C GLY A 523 -21.19 8.95 29.43
N GLU A 524 -20.66 9.94 30.11
CA GLU A 524 -19.21 10.19 30.20
C GLU A 524 -18.47 8.98 30.82
N GLY A 525 -17.39 8.51 30.15
CA GLY A 525 -16.61 7.35 30.57
C GLY A 525 -17.27 6.00 30.27
N ALA A 526 -18.44 5.97 29.63
CA ALA A 526 -19.18 4.74 29.39
C ALA A 526 -18.51 3.86 28.33
N VAL A 527 -17.89 4.43 27.31
CA VAL A 527 -17.13 3.70 26.28
C VAL A 527 -15.95 2.97 26.93
N ARG A 528 -15.18 3.66 27.74
CA ARG A 528 -14.06 3.07 28.50
C ARG A 528 -14.51 1.93 29.39
N LYS A 529 -15.54 2.18 30.21
CA LYS A 529 -16.09 1.18 31.13
C LYS A 529 -16.63 -0.06 30.42
N THR A 530 -17.25 0.12 29.26
CA THR A 530 -17.75 -1.00 28.45
C THR A 530 -16.60 -1.85 27.92
N LEU A 531 -15.56 -1.21 27.37
CA LEU A 531 -14.36 -1.93 26.96
C LEU A 531 -13.74 -2.74 28.11
N GLU A 532 -13.56 -2.14 29.28
CA GLU A 532 -13.01 -2.79 30.46
C GLU A 532 -13.88 -3.96 30.94
N ALA A 533 -15.20 -3.80 30.91
CA ALA A 533 -16.14 -4.85 31.34
C ALA A 533 -16.09 -6.10 30.46
N TYR A 534 -15.93 -5.95 29.16
CA TYR A 534 -15.92 -7.07 28.21
C TYR A 534 -14.53 -7.65 27.92
N LEU A 535 -13.46 -6.90 28.17
CA LEU A 535 -12.09 -7.32 27.87
C LEU A 535 -11.29 -7.74 29.12
N GLY A 536 -11.73 -7.36 30.29
CA GLY A 536 -11.15 -7.76 31.58
C GLY A 536 -9.99 -6.89 32.02
#